data_5a05728fc6dae7784388e5258ff10a05
#
_entry.id   5a05728fc6dae7784388e5258ff10a05
#
_cell.length_a   1.000
_cell.length_b   1.000
_cell.length_c   1.000
_cell.angle_alpha   90.00
_cell.angle_beta   90.00
_cell.angle_gamma   90.00
#
_symmetry.space_group_name_H-M   'P 1'
#
loop_
_entity.id
_entity.type
_entity.pdbx_description
1 polymer ?
#
loop_
_entity_poly.entity_id
_entity_poly.type
_entity_poly.pdbx_seq_one_letter_code
_entity_poly.pdbx_strand_id
1 'polypeptide(L)'
;MKKKIALCMMVMLTISAIVNSETQDVNTIFGNAEIVKCPYCGTKKELINLVSGNTLGAVYWSDNKRIAPMLPQASPVQKCPHCKKYYFRHKNIHGVGKESSSERGGLSYSEWMKAYNQFVAEQISGKDRVDLYFWLIQAYNDHYFRSPKSHAPTKAEYDFFVKITLSFIKSFDWTQVDHPLLKAELYREAGKMQECAKVLKSISYKSLQDFEKDIYNGIKQRMNNNDSKVFKL
;
A
#
# COMPACT_ATOMS: atom_id res chain seq x y z
N MET A 1 38.57 67.65 32.94
CA MET A 1 37.46 66.70 32.87
C MET A 1 37.79 65.51 31.91
N LYS A 2 38.23 64.40 32.42
CA LYS A 2 38.59 63.21 31.60
C LYS A 2 37.60 62.10 31.90
N LYS A 3 36.70 61.79 30.96
CA LYS A 3 35.78 60.69 31.06
C LYS A 3 36.52 59.37 30.74
N LYS A 4 36.56 58.50 31.72
CA LYS A 4 37.04 57.11 31.58
C LYS A 4 35.96 56.32 30.88
N ILE A 5 36.29 55.77 29.70
CA ILE A 5 35.48 54.82 29.00
C ILE A 5 35.84 53.44 29.54
N ALA A 6 34.91 52.81 30.24
CA ALA A 6 35.03 51.44 30.71
C ALA A 6 34.70 50.48 29.52
N LEU A 7 35.71 49.76 29.09
CA LEU A 7 35.60 48.70 28.09
C LEU A 7 35.01 47.46 28.75
N CYS A 8 33.72 47.21 28.52
CA CYS A 8 33.04 46.01 28.98
C CYS A 8 33.36 44.87 28.00
N MET A 9 34.31 44.00 28.36
CA MET A 9 34.57 42.76 27.65
C MET A 9 33.42 41.81 27.89
N MET A 10 32.53 41.70 26.91
CA MET A 10 31.47 40.71 26.86
C MET A 10 32.07 39.37 26.39
N VAL A 11 32.38 38.52 27.35
CA VAL A 11 32.75 37.12 27.06
C VAL A 11 31.52 36.40 26.55
N MET A 12 31.47 36.20 25.24
CA MET A 12 30.51 35.31 24.62
C MET A 12 30.91 33.87 24.96
N LEU A 13 30.26 33.31 25.96
CA LEU A 13 30.23 31.87 26.19
C LEU A 13 29.38 31.28 25.06
N THR A 14 30.00 30.75 24.03
CA THR A 14 29.37 29.87 23.05
C THR A 14 29.06 28.54 23.77
N ILE A 15 27.86 28.44 24.27
CA ILE A 15 27.30 27.13 24.67
C ILE A 15 27.06 26.38 23.35
N SER A 16 28.03 25.56 22.99
CA SER A 16 27.79 24.51 21.99
C SER A 16 26.78 23.55 22.58
N ALA A 17 25.51 23.78 22.27
CA ALA A 17 24.46 22.76 22.48
C ALA A 17 24.86 21.60 21.56
N ILE A 18 25.52 20.60 22.14
CA ILE A 18 25.60 19.27 21.54
C ILE A 18 24.15 18.80 21.50
N VAL A 19 23.51 18.97 20.36
CA VAL A 19 22.28 18.25 20.06
C VAL A 19 22.72 16.80 19.92
N ASN A 20 22.64 16.08 21.05
CA ASN A 20 22.55 14.64 20.99
C ASN A 20 21.29 14.35 20.18
N SER A 21 21.45 14.12 18.89
CA SER A 21 20.45 13.40 18.13
C SER A 21 20.45 11.99 18.73
N GLU A 22 19.65 11.83 19.80
CA GLU A 22 19.14 10.51 20.13
C GLU A 22 18.50 10.02 18.86
N THR A 23 19.18 9.15 18.14
CA THR A 23 18.58 8.29 17.16
C THR A 23 17.49 7.57 17.94
N GLN A 24 16.26 8.08 17.85
CA GLN A 24 15.12 7.30 18.32
C GLN A 24 15.22 5.99 17.56
N ASP A 25 15.60 4.96 18.27
CA ASP A 25 15.54 3.59 17.80
C ASP A 25 14.07 3.39 17.38
N VAL A 26 13.87 3.41 16.10
CA VAL A 26 12.56 3.29 15.49
C VAL A 26 12.19 1.83 15.61
N ASN A 27 11.70 1.45 16.79
CA ASN A 27 11.38 0.11 17.14
C ASN A 27 10.20 -0.39 16.30
N THR A 28 10.54 -1.12 15.25
CA THR A 28 9.58 -2.00 14.59
C THR A 28 9.31 -3.15 15.54
N ILE A 29 8.07 -3.25 16.04
CA ILE A 29 7.68 -4.32 16.95
C ILE A 29 7.25 -5.52 16.12
N PHE A 30 8.03 -6.58 16.21
CA PHE A 30 7.69 -7.87 15.62
C PHE A 30 6.91 -8.69 16.66
N GLY A 31 5.81 -9.28 16.24
CA GLY A 31 5.12 -10.31 17.00
C GLY A 31 5.77 -11.67 16.79
N ASN A 32 5.22 -12.67 17.45
CA ASN A 32 5.63 -14.05 17.21
C ASN A 32 5.43 -14.41 15.73
N ALA A 33 6.38 -15.17 15.17
CA ALA A 33 6.23 -15.67 13.81
C ALA A 33 4.97 -16.55 13.68
N GLU A 34 4.28 -16.44 12.55
CA GLU A 34 3.19 -17.37 12.21
C GLU A 34 3.75 -18.56 11.45
N ILE A 35 3.41 -19.77 11.87
CA ILE A 35 3.72 -20.98 11.12
C ILE A 35 2.59 -21.19 10.11
N VAL A 36 2.93 -21.08 8.84
CA VAL A 36 2.00 -21.27 7.73
C VAL A 36 2.32 -22.58 7.02
N LYS A 37 1.31 -23.40 6.75
CA LYS A 37 1.46 -24.70 6.10
C LYS A 37 0.89 -24.64 4.68
N CYS A 38 1.66 -25.06 3.69
CA CYS A 38 1.18 -25.16 2.32
C CYS A 38 0.05 -26.21 2.22
N PRO A 39 -1.15 -25.86 1.74
CA PRO A 39 -2.27 -26.80 1.65
C PRO A 39 -2.07 -27.91 0.60
N TYR A 40 -1.13 -27.72 -0.33
CA TYR A 40 -0.90 -28.66 -1.43
C TYR A 40 0.17 -29.71 -1.12
N CYS A 41 1.21 -29.36 -0.37
CA CYS A 41 2.34 -30.28 -0.11
C CYS A 41 2.74 -30.40 1.36
N GLY A 42 2.07 -29.67 2.26
CA GLY A 42 2.34 -29.71 3.68
C GLY A 42 3.60 -29.00 4.16
N THR A 43 4.41 -28.41 3.26
CA THR A 43 5.62 -27.66 3.64
C THR A 43 5.27 -26.52 4.59
N LYS A 44 5.94 -26.43 5.71
CA LYS A 44 5.78 -25.35 6.69
C LYS A 44 6.74 -24.22 6.38
N LYS A 45 6.30 -23.00 6.66
CA LYS A 45 7.09 -21.77 6.56
C LYS A 45 6.75 -20.87 7.75
N GLU A 46 7.76 -20.27 8.34
CA GLU A 46 7.56 -19.22 9.35
C GLU A 46 7.53 -17.87 8.66
N LEU A 47 6.53 -17.07 8.99
CA LEU A 47 6.34 -15.73 8.44
C LEU A 47 6.37 -14.72 9.58
N ILE A 48 7.06 -13.61 9.35
CA ILE A 48 7.07 -12.49 10.28
C ILE A 48 5.64 -11.98 10.45
N ASN A 49 5.22 -11.83 11.70
CA ASN A 49 4.04 -11.08 12.05
C ASN A 49 4.48 -9.68 12.55
N LEU A 50 4.29 -8.68 11.71
CA LEU A 50 4.58 -7.30 12.06
C LEU A 50 3.39 -6.72 12.82
N VAL A 51 3.56 -6.49 14.11
CA VAL A 51 2.48 -6.00 15.00
C VAL A 51 2.39 -4.48 14.96
N SER A 52 3.52 -3.81 14.97
CA SER A 52 3.56 -2.34 14.99
C SER A 52 4.85 -1.83 14.35
N GLY A 53 4.78 -0.64 13.82
CA GLY A 53 5.90 0.12 13.26
C GLY A 53 5.45 1.55 13.05
N ASN A 54 6.41 2.47 12.91
CA ASN A 54 6.02 3.84 12.60
C ASN A 54 5.80 4.06 11.11
N THR A 55 5.08 5.09 10.80
CA THR A 55 4.78 5.52 9.43
C THR A 55 5.63 6.71 8.98
N LEU A 56 6.71 7.03 9.70
CA LEU A 56 7.61 8.10 9.33
C LEU A 56 8.22 7.81 7.94
N GLY A 57 8.13 8.78 7.04
CA GLY A 57 8.55 8.60 5.66
C GLY A 57 7.60 7.74 4.81
N ALA A 58 6.41 7.44 5.30
CA ALA A 58 5.40 6.75 4.50
C ALA A 58 4.97 7.60 3.29
N VAL A 59 4.79 6.92 2.18
CA VAL A 59 4.23 7.48 0.95
C VAL A 59 2.85 6.91 0.74
N TYR A 60 1.88 7.79 0.50
CA TYR A 60 0.50 7.43 0.22
C TYR A 60 0.18 7.66 -1.25
N TRP A 61 -0.67 6.80 -1.79
CA TRP A 61 -1.09 6.83 -3.17
C TRP A 61 -2.61 6.86 -3.27
N SER A 62 -3.11 7.41 -4.36
CA SER A 62 -4.53 7.64 -4.60
C SER A 62 -5.41 6.37 -4.56
N ASP A 63 -4.85 5.22 -4.88
CA ASP A 63 -5.51 3.91 -4.81
C ASP A 63 -5.43 3.25 -3.41
N ASN A 64 -5.24 4.06 -2.39
CA ASN A 64 -5.13 3.61 -0.98
C ASN A 64 -3.88 2.76 -0.69
N LYS A 65 -2.85 2.78 -1.55
CA LYS A 65 -1.57 2.17 -1.25
C LYS A 65 -0.77 3.04 -0.29
N ARG A 66 -0.31 2.42 0.79
CA ARG A 66 0.70 2.99 1.68
C ARG A 66 2.01 2.24 1.53
N ILE A 67 3.08 2.96 1.27
CA ILE A 67 4.44 2.43 1.30
C ILE A 67 5.13 3.03 2.52
N ALA A 68 5.26 2.24 3.57
CA ALA A 68 5.90 2.63 4.82
C ALA A 68 7.09 1.69 5.06
N PRO A 69 8.34 2.18 4.98
CA PRO A 69 9.53 1.31 5.11
C PRO A 69 9.56 0.51 6.41
N MET A 70 9.05 1.08 7.49
CA MET A 70 9.06 0.49 8.82
C MET A 70 7.76 -0.24 9.19
N LEU A 71 6.76 -0.16 8.34
CA LEU A 71 5.48 -0.86 8.50
C LEU A 71 5.02 -1.41 7.15
N PRO A 72 5.78 -2.35 6.54
CA PRO A 72 5.40 -2.94 5.26
C PRO A 72 4.11 -3.75 5.40
N GLN A 73 3.29 -3.70 4.36
CA GLN A 73 2.07 -4.52 4.29
C GLN A 73 2.42 -5.96 3.97
N ALA A 74 1.94 -6.89 4.79
CA ALA A 74 2.11 -8.31 4.52
C ALA A 74 1.23 -8.74 3.34
N SER A 75 1.80 -9.52 2.41
CA SER A 75 1.02 -10.12 1.33
C SER A 75 0.04 -11.16 1.88
N PRO A 76 -1.25 -11.11 1.51
CA PRO A 76 -2.22 -12.12 1.92
C PRO A 76 -1.99 -13.48 1.22
N VAL A 77 -1.26 -13.48 0.11
CA VAL A 77 -0.94 -14.67 -0.67
C VAL A 77 0.53 -15.01 -0.53
N GLN A 78 0.80 -16.28 -0.34
CA GLN A 78 2.15 -16.85 -0.23
C GLN A 78 2.40 -17.80 -1.39
N LYS A 79 3.66 -17.87 -1.83
CA LYS A 79 4.16 -18.88 -2.76
C LYS A 79 4.89 -19.97 -1.98
N CYS A 80 4.52 -21.21 -2.19
CA CYS A 80 5.22 -22.33 -1.56
C CYS A 80 6.65 -22.46 -2.09
N PRO A 81 7.68 -22.50 -1.25
CA PRO A 81 9.05 -22.65 -1.73
C PRO A 81 9.31 -24.03 -2.34
N HIS A 82 8.55 -25.06 -1.97
CA HIS A 82 8.68 -26.43 -2.46
C HIS A 82 7.86 -26.68 -3.73
N CYS A 83 6.52 -26.68 -3.66
CA CYS A 83 5.67 -27.03 -4.80
C CYS A 83 5.35 -25.84 -5.72
N LYS A 84 5.82 -24.62 -5.39
CA LYS A 84 5.64 -23.37 -6.15
C LYS A 84 4.20 -22.90 -6.31
N LYS A 85 3.20 -23.60 -5.75
CA LYS A 85 1.79 -23.18 -5.75
C LYS A 85 1.56 -22.00 -4.81
N TYR A 86 0.50 -21.24 -5.09
CA TYR A 86 0.08 -20.07 -4.33
C TYR A 86 -1.07 -20.42 -3.39
N TYR A 87 -1.11 -19.82 -2.20
CA TYR A 87 -2.16 -20.06 -1.21
C TYR A 87 -2.39 -18.83 -0.32
N PHE A 88 -3.59 -18.68 0.23
CA PHE A 88 -3.89 -17.60 1.15
C PHE A 88 -3.30 -17.87 2.53
N ARG A 89 -2.54 -16.89 3.07
CA ARG A 89 -1.89 -16.97 4.38
C ARG A 89 -2.91 -17.25 5.49
N HIS A 90 -3.96 -16.43 5.57
CA HIS A 90 -4.92 -16.46 6.67
C HIS A 90 -5.67 -17.80 6.83
N LYS A 91 -5.79 -18.58 5.77
CA LYS A 91 -6.43 -19.92 5.80
C LYS A 91 -5.49 -21.04 6.23
N ASN A 92 -4.21 -20.76 6.32
CA ASN A 92 -3.18 -21.78 6.45
C ASN A 92 -2.22 -21.52 7.62
N ILE A 93 -2.66 -20.72 8.61
CA ILE A 93 -1.94 -20.50 9.86
C ILE A 93 -2.20 -21.71 10.76
N HIS A 94 -1.12 -22.39 11.19
CA HIS A 94 -1.15 -23.61 11.97
C HIS A 94 -0.45 -23.51 13.33
N GLY A 95 0.04 -22.33 13.69
CA GLY A 95 0.69 -22.14 14.98
C GLY A 95 1.55 -20.89 15.04
N VAL A 96 2.24 -20.78 16.16
CA VAL A 96 3.14 -19.67 16.47
C VAL A 96 4.56 -20.20 16.49
N GLY A 97 5.44 -19.59 15.71
CA GLY A 97 6.86 -19.90 15.64
C GLY A 97 7.67 -19.09 16.65
N LYS A 98 8.93 -19.47 16.84
CA LYS A 98 9.84 -18.81 17.79
C LYS A 98 10.63 -17.67 17.17
N GLU A 99 10.91 -17.73 15.88
CA GLU A 99 11.75 -16.75 15.19
C GLU A 99 11.12 -16.24 13.90
N SER A 100 11.38 -14.98 13.61
CA SER A 100 10.95 -14.38 12.37
C SER A 100 11.98 -14.63 11.27
N SER A 101 11.64 -15.43 10.27
CA SER A 101 12.43 -15.44 9.04
C SER A 101 12.26 -14.12 8.29
N SER A 102 13.33 -13.56 7.79
CA SER A 102 13.41 -12.21 7.22
C SER A 102 12.79 -12.06 5.82
N GLU A 103 11.95 -12.97 5.35
CA GLU A 103 11.34 -12.84 4.04
C GLU A 103 10.27 -11.72 4.02
N ARG A 104 10.73 -10.52 3.72
CA ARG A 104 9.91 -9.31 3.53
C ARG A 104 9.35 -9.15 2.11
N GLY A 105 9.52 -10.13 1.24
CA GLY A 105 9.15 -10.03 -0.18
C GLY A 105 7.66 -10.24 -0.42
N GLY A 106 6.99 -9.25 -0.97
CA GLY A 106 5.70 -9.44 -1.65
C GLY A 106 5.90 -10.19 -2.98
N LEU A 107 4.80 -10.67 -3.56
CA LEU A 107 4.82 -11.25 -4.91
C LEU A 107 5.06 -10.14 -5.95
N SER A 108 5.89 -10.42 -6.95
CA SER A 108 6.01 -9.57 -8.14
C SER A 108 4.72 -9.58 -8.95
N TYR A 109 4.52 -8.61 -9.84
CA TYR A 109 3.33 -8.58 -10.72
C TYR A 109 3.17 -9.88 -11.52
N SER A 110 4.26 -10.42 -12.07
CA SER A 110 4.22 -11.71 -12.78
C SER A 110 3.82 -12.89 -11.90
N GLU A 111 4.19 -12.88 -10.62
CA GLU A 111 3.78 -13.90 -9.66
C GLU A 111 2.32 -13.73 -9.25
N TRP A 112 1.84 -12.49 -9.11
CA TRP A 112 0.41 -12.21 -8.90
C TRP A 112 -0.44 -12.69 -10.07
N MET A 113 0.02 -12.55 -11.31
CA MET A 113 -0.66 -13.09 -12.50
C MET A 113 -0.72 -14.63 -12.48
N LYS A 114 0.36 -15.30 -12.06
CA LYS A 114 0.36 -16.76 -11.88
C LYS A 114 -0.59 -17.21 -10.78
N ALA A 115 -0.59 -16.49 -9.64
CA ALA A 115 -1.51 -16.74 -8.54
C ALA A 115 -2.97 -16.56 -9.00
N TYR A 116 -3.27 -15.51 -9.75
CA TYR A 116 -4.59 -15.26 -10.32
C TYR A 116 -5.06 -16.42 -11.19
N ASN A 117 -4.23 -16.87 -12.13
CA ASN A 117 -4.58 -17.98 -13.03
C ASN A 117 -4.84 -19.29 -12.26
N GLN A 118 -4.01 -19.58 -11.22
CA GLN A 118 -4.24 -20.73 -10.34
C GLN A 118 -5.57 -20.61 -9.60
N PHE A 119 -5.84 -19.48 -8.96
CA PHE A 119 -7.04 -19.29 -8.15
C PHE A 119 -8.32 -19.21 -8.98
N VAL A 120 -8.25 -18.73 -10.23
CA VAL A 120 -9.37 -18.78 -11.18
C VAL A 120 -9.70 -20.24 -11.52
N ALA A 121 -8.67 -21.06 -11.78
CA ALA A 121 -8.86 -22.50 -12.03
C ALA A 121 -9.42 -23.24 -10.79
N GLU A 122 -9.08 -22.79 -9.58
CA GLU A 122 -9.61 -23.32 -8.31
C GLU A 122 -10.96 -22.72 -7.92
N GLN A 123 -11.53 -21.83 -8.73
CA GLN A 123 -12.86 -21.23 -8.53
C GLN A 123 -13.03 -20.56 -7.17
N ILE A 124 -11.99 -19.86 -6.68
CA ILE A 124 -12.11 -19.12 -5.41
C ILE A 124 -13.27 -18.12 -5.45
N SER A 125 -13.87 -17.88 -4.29
CA SER A 125 -15.05 -17.02 -4.16
C SER A 125 -15.01 -16.13 -2.91
N GLY A 126 -16.01 -15.30 -2.74
CA GLY A 126 -16.19 -14.46 -1.56
C GLY A 126 -15.02 -13.50 -1.34
N LYS A 127 -14.64 -13.34 -0.07
CA LYS A 127 -13.59 -12.39 0.35
C LYS A 127 -12.23 -12.64 -0.34
N ASP A 128 -11.82 -13.89 -0.52
CA ASP A 128 -10.54 -14.21 -1.14
C ASP A 128 -10.44 -13.69 -2.56
N ARG A 129 -11.52 -13.78 -3.32
CA ARG A 129 -11.57 -13.26 -4.68
C ARG A 129 -11.50 -11.73 -4.69
N VAL A 130 -12.16 -11.08 -3.76
CA VAL A 130 -12.11 -9.61 -3.61
C VAL A 130 -10.70 -9.17 -3.23
N ASP A 131 -10.09 -9.82 -2.24
CA ASP A 131 -8.72 -9.55 -1.82
C ASP A 131 -7.73 -9.77 -2.98
N LEU A 132 -7.87 -10.86 -3.74
CA LEU A 132 -7.04 -11.13 -4.91
C LEU A 132 -7.11 -10.01 -5.94
N TYR A 133 -8.31 -9.51 -6.27
CA TYR A 133 -8.48 -8.41 -7.21
C TYR A 133 -7.81 -7.14 -6.72
N PHE A 134 -8.02 -6.78 -5.45
CA PHE A 134 -7.39 -5.59 -4.87
C PHE A 134 -5.86 -5.64 -4.95
N TRP A 135 -5.27 -6.77 -4.58
CA TRP A 135 -3.82 -6.91 -4.63
C TRP A 135 -3.26 -6.98 -6.05
N LEU A 136 -4.02 -7.48 -7.02
CA LEU A 136 -3.65 -7.41 -8.44
C LEU A 136 -3.62 -5.97 -8.95
N ILE A 137 -4.61 -5.14 -8.58
CA ILE A 137 -4.63 -3.71 -8.89
C ILE A 137 -3.38 -3.04 -8.32
N GLN A 138 -3.08 -3.30 -7.03
CA GLN A 138 -1.89 -2.76 -6.38
C GLN A 138 -0.59 -3.19 -7.07
N ALA A 139 -0.47 -4.47 -7.42
CA ALA A 139 0.71 -5.02 -8.07
C ALA A 139 0.90 -4.48 -9.50
N TYR A 140 -0.20 -4.25 -10.24
CA TYR A 140 -0.17 -3.60 -11.54
C TYR A 140 0.37 -2.16 -11.42
N ASN A 141 -0.17 -1.37 -10.48
CA ASN A 141 0.27 0.00 -10.25
C ASN A 141 1.72 0.06 -9.75
N ASP A 142 2.16 -0.88 -8.91
CA ASP A 142 3.55 -0.99 -8.48
C ASP A 142 4.49 -1.25 -9.68
N HIS A 143 4.06 -2.11 -10.61
CA HIS A 143 4.87 -2.51 -11.76
C HIS A 143 4.97 -1.41 -12.82
N TYR A 144 3.84 -0.76 -13.16
CA TYR A 144 3.79 0.16 -14.29
C TYR A 144 3.93 1.65 -13.91
N PHE A 145 3.62 2.05 -12.68
CA PHE A 145 3.53 3.48 -12.35
C PHE A 145 4.34 3.91 -11.12
N ARG A 146 4.60 3.01 -10.16
CA ARG A 146 5.32 3.37 -8.93
C ARG A 146 6.81 3.02 -8.97
N SER A 147 7.22 2.17 -9.89
CA SER A 147 8.62 1.80 -10.05
C SER A 147 9.38 2.85 -10.88
N PRO A 148 10.59 3.25 -10.50
CA PRO A 148 11.41 4.14 -11.33
C PRO A 148 11.85 3.49 -12.67
N LYS A 149 11.76 2.17 -12.78
CA LYS A 149 12.02 1.39 -14.01
C LYS A 149 10.74 1.03 -14.76
N SER A 150 9.64 1.74 -14.48
CA SER A 150 8.35 1.45 -15.10
C SER A 150 8.39 1.73 -16.60
N HIS A 151 7.68 0.90 -17.34
CA HIS A 151 7.38 1.08 -18.75
C HIS A 151 5.85 1.13 -18.93
N ALA A 152 5.39 1.70 -20.02
CA ALA A 152 3.96 1.75 -20.27
C ALA A 152 3.39 0.34 -20.47
N PRO A 153 2.22 0.03 -19.91
CA PRO A 153 1.56 -1.24 -20.15
C PRO A 153 1.15 -1.37 -21.64
N THR A 154 1.15 -2.57 -22.14
CA THR A 154 0.51 -2.88 -23.42
C THR A 154 -1.01 -2.72 -23.31
N LYS A 155 -1.69 -2.60 -24.46
CA LYS A 155 -3.15 -2.56 -24.48
C LYS A 155 -3.78 -3.77 -23.79
N ALA A 156 -3.26 -4.96 -24.01
CA ALA A 156 -3.78 -6.20 -23.41
C ALA A 156 -3.66 -6.20 -21.87
N GLU A 157 -2.53 -5.72 -21.36
CA GLU A 157 -2.30 -5.59 -19.91
C GLU A 157 -3.21 -4.55 -19.29
N TYR A 158 -3.43 -3.43 -19.96
CA TYR A 158 -4.38 -2.43 -19.50
C TYR A 158 -5.84 -2.94 -19.56
N ASP A 159 -6.25 -3.61 -20.63
CA ASP A 159 -7.58 -4.21 -20.75
C ASP A 159 -7.83 -5.25 -19.64
N PHE A 160 -6.81 -6.04 -19.30
CA PHE A 160 -6.87 -6.96 -18.14
C PHE A 160 -7.01 -6.21 -16.82
N PHE A 161 -6.22 -5.17 -16.60
CA PHE A 161 -6.33 -4.31 -15.41
C PHE A 161 -7.74 -3.72 -15.27
N VAL A 162 -8.29 -3.16 -16.34
CA VAL A 162 -9.67 -2.62 -16.36
C VAL A 162 -10.68 -3.70 -15.96
N LYS A 163 -10.56 -4.91 -16.53
CA LYS A 163 -11.44 -6.04 -16.19
C LYS A 163 -11.39 -6.37 -14.69
N ILE A 164 -10.18 -6.48 -14.12
CA ILE A 164 -9.99 -6.80 -12.70
C ILE A 164 -10.53 -5.68 -11.81
N THR A 165 -10.24 -4.43 -12.15
CA THR A 165 -10.69 -3.26 -11.38
C THR A 165 -12.21 -3.17 -11.35
N LEU A 166 -12.88 -3.34 -12.49
CA LEU A 166 -14.35 -3.35 -12.55
C LEU A 166 -14.95 -4.55 -11.81
N SER A 167 -14.28 -5.71 -11.85
CA SER A 167 -14.70 -6.88 -11.08
C SER A 167 -14.57 -6.66 -9.58
N PHE A 168 -13.49 -6.01 -9.13
CA PHE A 168 -13.34 -5.59 -7.75
C PHE A 168 -14.45 -4.61 -7.33
N ILE A 169 -14.67 -3.54 -8.09
CA ILE A 169 -15.70 -2.53 -7.79
C ILE A 169 -17.10 -3.19 -7.65
N LYS A 170 -17.41 -4.17 -8.50
CA LYS A 170 -18.68 -4.90 -8.47
C LYS A 170 -18.82 -5.84 -7.28
N SER A 171 -17.71 -6.47 -6.84
CA SER A 171 -17.73 -7.51 -5.82
C SER A 171 -17.51 -6.98 -4.41
N PHE A 172 -16.97 -5.76 -4.28
CA PHE A 172 -16.66 -5.15 -2.99
C PHE A 172 -17.91 -4.55 -2.35
N ASP A 173 -18.10 -4.81 -1.06
CA ASP A 173 -19.20 -4.23 -0.29
C ASP A 173 -18.87 -2.81 0.16
N TRP A 174 -19.28 -1.84 -0.64
CA TRP A 174 -19.04 -0.41 -0.39
C TRP A 174 -19.86 0.16 0.76
N THR A 175 -20.81 -0.59 1.32
CA THR A 175 -21.63 -0.12 2.44
C THR A 175 -20.90 -0.22 3.77
N GLN A 176 -19.88 -1.08 3.85
CA GLN A 176 -19.10 -1.32 5.06
C GLN A 176 -17.84 -0.46 5.17
N VAL A 177 -17.55 0.35 4.17
CA VAL A 177 -16.36 1.22 4.13
C VAL A 177 -16.77 2.62 3.75
N ASP A 178 -16.41 3.54 4.61
CA ASP A 178 -16.62 4.97 4.39
C ASP A 178 -15.51 5.54 3.46
N HIS A 179 -15.35 4.91 2.26
CA HIS A 179 -14.32 5.32 1.30
C HIS A 179 -14.84 5.52 -0.13
N PRO A 180 -15.80 6.44 -0.35
CA PRO A 180 -16.30 6.71 -1.69
C PRO A 180 -15.21 7.22 -2.64
N LEU A 181 -14.15 7.87 -2.11
CA LEU A 181 -13.01 8.36 -2.89
C LEU A 181 -12.24 7.23 -3.58
N LEU A 182 -12.01 6.10 -2.88
CA LEU A 182 -11.36 4.94 -3.50
C LEU A 182 -12.18 4.40 -4.69
N LYS A 183 -13.51 4.37 -4.59
CA LYS A 183 -14.36 3.93 -5.69
C LYS A 183 -14.27 4.85 -6.90
N ALA A 184 -14.23 6.17 -6.66
CA ALA A 184 -14.05 7.16 -7.72
C ALA A 184 -12.69 7.00 -8.40
N GLU A 185 -11.63 6.82 -7.61
CA GLU A 185 -10.27 6.60 -8.09
C GLU A 185 -10.17 5.36 -8.98
N LEU A 186 -10.69 4.24 -8.52
CA LEU A 186 -10.66 2.99 -9.28
C LEU A 186 -11.43 3.09 -10.61
N TYR A 187 -12.55 3.83 -10.65
CA TYR A 187 -13.20 4.12 -11.93
C TYR A 187 -12.33 4.98 -12.84
N ARG A 188 -11.64 5.99 -12.30
CA ARG A 188 -10.72 6.83 -13.07
C ARG A 188 -9.55 6.01 -13.65
N GLU A 189 -8.91 5.18 -12.82
CA GLU A 189 -7.82 4.31 -13.26
C GLU A 189 -8.26 3.30 -14.34
N ALA A 190 -9.50 2.82 -14.25
CA ALA A 190 -10.11 1.98 -15.28
C ALA A 190 -10.57 2.76 -16.53
N GLY A 191 -10.27 4.06 -16.64
CA GLY A 191 -10.70 4.91 -17.78
C GLY A 191 -12.20 5.19 -17.83
N LYS A 192 -12.94 4.92 -16.74
CA LYS A 192 -14.39 5.11 -16.62
C LYS A 192 -14.69 6.50 -16.05
N MET A 193 -14.33 7.56 -16.79
CA MET A 193 -14.39 8.94 -16.31
C MET A 193 -15.81 9.40 -15.98
N GLN A 194 -16.82 8.92 -16.69
CA GLN A 194 -18.23 9.27 -16.41
C GLN A 194 -18.69 8.66 -15.07
N GLU A 195 -18.35 7.42 -14.80
CA GLU A 195 -18.64 6.72 -13.56
C GLU A 195 -17.87 7.36 -12.38
N CYS A 196 -16.61 7.72 -12.58
CA CYS A 196 -15.83 8.50 -11.63
C CYS A 196 -16.54 9.81 -11.27
N ALA A 197 -16.97 10.59 -12.28
CA ALA A 197 -17.68 11.84 -12.07
C ALA A 197 -19.00 11.66 -11.30
N LYS A 198 -19.75 10.58 -11.56
CA LYS A 198 -20.98 10.25 -10.81
C LYS A 198 -20.69 9.99 -9.34
N VAL A 199 -19.65 9.22 -9.05
CA VAL A 199 -19.23 8.95 -7.64
C VAL A 199 -18.77 10.24 -6.96
N LEU A 200 -17.92 11.06 -7.61
CA LEU A 200 -17.48 12.32 -7.02
C LEU A 200 -18.64 13.28 -6.72
N LYS A 201 -19.66 13.34 -7.59
CA LYS A 201 -20.86 14.16 -7.36
C LYS A 201 -21.70 13.71 -6.16
N SER A 202 -21.65 12.44 -5.79
CA SER A 202 -22.35 11.91 -4.61
C SER A 202 -21.66 12.22 -3.28
N ILE A 203 -20.40 12.69 -3.32
CA ILE A 203 -19.60 13.00 -2.14
C ILE A 203 -19.85 14.46 -1.72
N SER A 204 -20.20 14.66 -0.46
CA SER A 204 -20.28 16.00 0.12
C SER A 204 -18.87 16.55 0.36
N TYR A 205 -18.36 17.39 -0.54
CA TYR A 205 -17.01 17.98 -0.42
C TYR A 205 -16.80 18.73 0.91
N LYS A 206 -17.86 19.36 1.44
CA LYS A 206 -17.79 20.12 2.69
C LYS A 206 -17.56 19.23 3.93
N SER A 207 -17.97 17.96 3.86
CA SER A 207 -17.80 17.02 4.97
C SER A 207 -16.45 16.30 4.96
N LEU A 208 -15.66 16.45 3.88
CA LEU A 208 -14.35 15.85 3.78
C LEU A 208 -13.34 16.56 4.67
N GLN A 209 -12.43 15.79 5.28
CA GLN A 209 -11.24 16.32 5.95
C GLN A 209 -10.25 16.89 4.92
N ASP A 210 -9.29 17.70 5.35
CA ASP A 210 -8.38 18.38 4.41
C ASP A 210 -7.59 17.40 3.55
N PHE A 211 -7.07 16.34 4.13
CA PHE A 211 -6.41 15.26 3.40
C PHE A 211 -7.33 14.59 2.36
N GLU A 212 -8.60 14.37 2.68
CA GLU A 212 -9.58 13.80 1.73
C GLU A 212 -9.94 14.77 0.62
N LYS A 213 -9.96 16.09 0.92
CA LYS A 213 -10.14 17.13 -0.10
C LYS A 213 -9.00 17.13 -1.12
N ASP A 214 -7.77 16.90 -0.67
CA ASP A 214 -6.62 16.80 -1.57
C ASP A 214 -6.76 15.59 -2.50
N ILE A 215 -7.18 14.44 -1.98
CA ILE A 215 -7.48 13.25 -2.80
C ILE A 215 -8.60 13.56 -3.80
N TYR A 216 -9.72 14.13 -3.34
CA TYR A 216 -10.85 14.49 -4.19
C TYR A 216 -10.43 15.41 -5.34
N ASN A 217 -9.68 16.47 -5.03
CA ASN A 217 -9.20 17.44 -6.01
C ASN A 217 -8.22 16.79 -7.01
N GLY A 218 -7.32 15.94 -6.52
CA GLY A 218 -6.39 15.18 -7.34
C GLY A 218 -7.09 14.26 -8.33
N ILE A 219 -8.11 13.51 -7.87
CA ILE A 219 -8.94 12.65 -8.72
C ILE A 219 -9.68 13.49 -9.77
N LYS A 220 -10.32 14.58 -9.35
CA LYS A 220 -11.10 15.46 -10.23
C LYS A 220 -10.23 16.09 -11.32
N GLN A 221 -9.05 16.58 -10.97
CA GLN A 221 -8.09 17.16 -11.92
C GLN A 221 -7.68 16.14 -12.98
N ARG A 222 -7.28 14.93 -12.55
CA ARG A 222 -6.82 13.88 -13.45
C ARG A 222 -7.96 13.32 -14.32
N MET A 223 -9.15 13.18 -13.76
CA MET A 223 -10.34 12.82 -14.51
C MET A 223 -10.62 13.80 -15.65
N ASN A 224 -10.54 15.12 -15.39
CA ASN A 224 -10.71 16.14 -16.41
C ASN A 224 -9.65 16.11 -17.51
N ASN A 225 -8.44 15.66 -17.17
CA ASN A 225 -7.32 15.48 -18.11
C ASN A 225 -7.31 14.09 -18.77
N ASN A 226 -8.32 13.25 -18.53
CA ASN A 226 -8.39 11.87 -19.01
C ASN A 226 -7.16 11.03 -18.62
N ASP A 227 -6.55 11.34 -17.48
CA ASP A 227 -5.37 10.64 -16.93
C ASP A 227 -5.83 9.49 -16.03
N SER A 228 -5.50 8.25 -16.42
CA SER A 228 -5.83 7.02 -15.67
C SER A 228 -4.70 6.50 -14.79
N LYS A 229 -3.56 7.20 -14.68
CA LYS A 229 -2.44 6.74 -13.86
C LYS A 229 -2.65 7.03 -12.39
N VAL A 230 -2.31 6.06 -11.53
CA VAL A 230 -2.26 6.29 -10.08
C VAL A 230 -1.30 7.44 -9.75
N PHE A 231 -1.56 8.18 -8.69
CA PHE A 231 -0.74 9.31 -8.29
C PHE A 231 -0.40 9.31 -6.80
N LYS A 232 0.72 9.95 -6.50
CA LYS A 232 1.20 10.15 -5.13
C LYS A 232 0.43 11.30 -4.48
N LEU A 233 0.08 11.14 -3.20
CA LEU A 233 -0.56 12.14 -2.34
C LEU A 233 0.48 12.99 -1.61
#